data_dbbb8a283d36a7bb70c13e6a17fbc7e8
#
_entry.id   dbbb8a283d36a7bb70c13e6a17fbc7e8
#
_cell.length_a   1.000
_cell.length_b   1.000
_cell.length_c   1.000
_cell.angle_alpha   90.00
_cell.angle_beta   90.00
_cell.angle_gamma   90.00
#
_symmetry.space_group_name_H-M   'P 1'
#
loop_
_entity.id
_entity.type
_entity.pdbx_description
1 polymer ?
#
loop_
_entity_poly.entity_id
_entity_poly.type
_entity_poly.pdbx_seq_one_letter_code
_entity_poly.pdbx_strand_id
1 'polypeptide(L)'
;MHSKDKVKVAVIGSGYWGKNLVRNLHTLGALGLICDKNETILAGFKEQYPEVETCMAVSQVLASDDIQGVVIATPAETHFSLVREALLAGKHVYVEKPLVLDEDEGKELIDLAGEKGLVLMVGHLLQYHPVFVRLKELASSGELGRINYIYSHRLNLGKIRREENILWSFAPHDISMILTLAGEKPEKVTATGGNYLHKKIADVTTTHLDFPSGLKAHIFVSWLHPFKEQKLVVVGDKKMAVFDDTLTWEDKLLLYPHEISWKQGMPVPTKAEPQRVDIPKAEPLKEECAHFLECISTGKTPRTDGREGLAVLEVLNRAQRDLSNEQREMSQEERAKGRRSDFSERSDVRDFSDLRDVREREGSRGAFVHETAVIDENVNIGDGTKIWHFSHVLRESRIGENCVIGKYVEIGPSVRIGKGCKIQNNIGIFKGITLEDYVFCGPSVVFTNIYNPRAAIRKMDQIRPTLVKSHATLGANCTIVCGVTIGEYAFVGAGAVVTRDVPDFALVLGNPARQVGWACKCGQRLDEDDVCPSCGWMLEQGE
;
A
#
# COMPACT_ATOMS: atom_id res chain seq x y z
N MET A 1 -35.46 -40.66 7.71
CA MET A 1 -34.79 -39.34 7.66
C MET A 1 -34.09 -39.26 6.33
N HIS A 2 -34.64 -38.55 5.36
CA HIS A 2 -34.02 -38.36 4.04
C HIS A 2 -32.71 -37.61 4.25
N SER A 3 -31.62 -38.18 3.75
CA SER A 3 -30.35 -37.50 3.57
C SER A 3 -30.67 -36.20 2.80
N LYS A 4 -30.58 -35.02 3.42
CA LYS A 4 -30.58 -33.77 2.68
C LYS A 4 -29.40 -33.87 1.75
N ASP A 5 -29.65 -33.88 0.45
CA ASP A 5 -28.59 -33.90 -0.55
C ASP A 5 -27.65 -32.76 -0.27
N LYS A 6 -26.38 -33.11 -0.07
CA LYS A 6 -25.33 -32.15 0.29
C LYS A 6 -25.11 -31.22 -0.88
N VAL A 7 -25.22 -29.92 -0.66
CA VAL A 7 -25.01 -28.91 -1.71
C VAL A 7 -23.66 -29.16 -2.41
N LYS A 8 -23.69 -29.29 -3.73
CA LYS A 8 -22.51 -29.42 -4.58
C LYS A 8 -22.34 -28.20 -5.44
N VAL A 9 -21.11 -27.73 -5.53
CA VAL A 9 -20.72 -26.55 -6.32
C VAL A 9 -19.56 -26.86 -7.25
N ALA A 10 -19.48 -26.12 -8.34
CA ALA A 10 -18.35 -26.16 -9.25
C ALA A 10 -17.47 -24.92 -9.10
N VAL A 11 -16.16 -25.07 -9.31
CA VAL A 11 -15.21 -23.94 -9.40
C VAL A 11 -14.88 -23.70 -10.87
N ILE A 12 -15.10 -22.47 -11.34
CA ILE A 12 -14.76 -22.00 -12.68
C ILE A 12 -13.57 -21.06 -12.58
N GLY A 13 -12.43 -21.47 -13.16
CA GLY A 13 -11.14 -20.77 -13.00
C GLY A 13 -10.40 -21.27 -11.75
N SER A 14 -9.50 -22.21 -11.94
CA SER A 14 -8.73 -22.88 -10.87
C SER A 14 -7.26 -22.50 -10.83
N GLY A 15 -6.92 -21.31 -11.37
CA GLY A 15 -5.57 -20.77 -11.41
C GLY A 15 -5.01 -20.37 -10.04
N TYR A 16 -4.21 -19.29 -10.01
CA TYR A 16 -3.46 -18.86 -8.81
C TYR A 16 -4.33 -18.70 -7.55
N TRP A 17 -5.51 -18.08 -7.66
CA TRP A 17 -6.42 -17.91 -6.54
C TRP A 17 -7.42 -19.05 -6.42
N GLY A 18 -8.02 -19.49 -7.52
CA GLY A 18 -9.06 -20.51 -7.55
C GLY A 18 -8.67 -21.84 -6.91
N LYS A 19 -7.38 -22.20 -6.91
CA LYS A 19 -6.87 -23.38 -6.19
C LYS A 19 -7.18 -23.37 -4.68
N ASN A 20 -7.25 -22.18 -4.06
CA ASN A 20 -7.58 -22.05 -2.64
C ASN A 20 -9.07 -22.30 -2.40
N LEU A 21 -9.93 -21.88 -3.33
CA LEU A 21 -11.37 -22.17 -3.32
C LEU A 21 -11.63 -23.65 -3.52
N VAL A 22 -10.97 -24.28 -4.50
CA VAL A 22 -11.01 -25.74 -4.73
C VAL A 22 -10.66 -26.49 -3.44
N ARG A 23 -9.53 -26.16 -2.79
CA ARG A 23 -9.12 -26.79 -1.54
C ARG A 23 -10.15 -26.65 -0.42
N ASN A 24 -10.71 -25.46 -0.23
CA ASN A 24 -11.67 -25.21 0.84
C ASN A 24 -13.01 -25.91 0.58
N LEU A 25 -13.54 -25.86 -0.64
CA LEU A 25 -14.78 -26.52 -1.02
C LEU A 25 -14.64 -28.06 -0.95
N HIS A 26 -13.49 -28.60 -1.34
CA HIS A 26 -13.18 -30.01 -1.16
C HIS A 26 -13.17 -30.38 0.33
N THR A 27 -12.48 -29.61 1.18
CA THR A 27 -12.45 -29.83 2.64
C THR A 27 -13.86 -29.78 3.26
N LEU A 28 -14.74 -28.93 2.74
CA LEU A 28 -16.14 -28.86 3.14
C LEU A 28 -16.98 -29.98 2.55
N GLY A 29 -16.42 -30.79 1.64
CA GLY A 29 -17.09 -31.91 0.95
C GLY A 29 -18.21 -31.45 0.03
N ALA A 30 -18.11 -30.25 -0.53
CA ALA A 30 -19.09 -29.63 -1.41
C ALA A 30 -18.57 -29.47 -2.87
N LEU A 31 -17.32 -29.77 -3.12
CA LEU A 31 -16.76 -29.68 -4.46
C LEU A 31 -17.27 -30.83 -5.34
N GLY A 32 -17.98 -30.50 -6.42
CA GLY A 32 -18.51 -31.48 -7.39
C GLY A 32 -17.75 -31.47 -8.69
N LEU A 33 -17.27 -30.30 -9.16
CA LEU A 33 -16.64 -30.17 -10.47
C LEU A 33 -15.61 -29.03 -10.49
N ILE A 34 -14.53 -29.20 -11.23
CA ILE A 34 -13.52 -28.16 -11.48
C ILE A 34 -13.49 -27.85 -12.98
N CYS A 35 -13.67 -26.56 -13.34
CA CYS A 35 -13.64 -26.11 -14.71
C CYS A 35 -12.53 -25.09 -14.92
N ASP A 36 -11.64 -25.38 -15.88
CA ASP A 36 -10.58 -24.46 -16.31
C ASP A 36 -10.27 -24.64 -17.79
N LYS A 37 -9.86 -23.58 -18.48
CA LYS A 37 -9.43 -23.66 -19.90
C LYS A 37 -8.05 -24.30 -20.08
N ASN A 38 -7.27 -24.41 -19.00
CA ASN A 38 -5.92 -24.94 -19.02
C ASN A 38 -5.90 -26.42 -18.62
N GLU A 39 -5.66 -27.28 -19.60
CA GLU A 39 -5.62 -28.72 -19.43
C GLU A 39 -4.55 -29.18 -18.42
N THR A 40 -3.40 -28.51 -18.38
CA THR A 40 -2.31 -28.83 -17.43
C THR A 40 -2.74 -28.58 -15.98
N ILE A 41 -3.49 -27.50 -15.74
CA ILE A 41 -4.05 -27.20 -14.42
C ILE A 41 -5.06 -28.29 -14.02
N LEU A 42 -5.95 -28.67 -14.93
CA LEU A 42 -6.95 -29.72 -14.68
C LEU A 42 -6.32 -31.08 -14.41
N ALA A 43 -5.27 -31.46 -15.15
CA ALA A 43 -4.52 -32.69 -14.93
C ALA A 43 -3.93 -32.75 -13.51
N GLY A 44 -3.35 -31.66 -13.02
CA GLY A 44 -2.84 -31.57 -11.65
C GLY A 44 -3.95 -31.73 -10.59
N PHE A 45 -5.12 -31.16 -10.83
CA PHE A 45 -6.26 -31.34 -9.92
C PHE A 45 -6.84 -32.77 -9.98
N LYS A 46 -6.83 -33.40 -11.14
CA LYS A 46 -7.29 -34.79 -11.28
C LYS A 46 -6.38 -35.77 -10.54
N GLU A 47 -5.09 -35.49 -10.49
CA GLU A 47 -4.14 -36.23 -9.67
C GLU A 47 -4.35 -36.00 -8.17
N GLN A 48 -4.59 -34.74 -7.77
CA GLN A 48 -4.77 -34.35 -6.37
C GLN A 48 -6.14 -34.77 -5.78
N TYR A 49 -7.20 -34.74 -6.60
CA TYR A 49 -8.59 -35.05 -6.23
C TYR A 49 -9.21 -36.00 -7.26
N PRO A 50 -8.81 -37.28 -7.30
CA PRO A 50 -9.22 -38.22 -8.35
C PRO A 50 -10.73 -38.47 -8.41
N GLU A 51 -11.44 -38.24 -7.30
CA GLU A 51 -12.89 -38.38 -7.19
C GLU A 51 -13.67 -37.17 -7.73
N VAL A 52 -13.01 -36.03 -7.97
CA VAL A 52 -13.64 -34.80 -8.47
C VAL A 52 -13.58 -34.77 -10.00
N GLU A 53 -14.70 -34.49 -10.62
CA GLU A 53 -14.76 -34.34 -12.07
C GLU A 53 -14.08 -33.04 -12.52
N THR A 54 -13.52 -33.06 -13.73
CA THR A 54 -12.88 -31.90 -14.35
C THR A 54 -13.42 -31.68 -15.76
N CYS A 55 -13.60 -30.44 -16.18
CA CYS A 55 -14.03 -30.10 -17.53
C CYS A 55 -13.35 -28.80 -18.04
N MET A 56 -13.35 -28.63 -19.36
CA MET A 56 -12.79 -27.42 -19.99
C MET A 56 -13.86 -26.41 -20.41
N ALA A 57 -15.11 -26.84 -20.51
CA ALA A 57 -16.20 -26.01 -21.01
C ALA A 57 -17.19 -25.63 -19.90
N VAL A 58 -17.42 -24.35 -19.70
CA VAL A 58 -18.38 -23.83 -18.72
C VAL A 58 -19.79 -24.36 -18.99
N SER A 59 -20.16 -24.57 -20.26
CA SER A 59 -21.45 -25.14 -20.63
C SER A 59 -21.72 -26.52 -20.00
N GLN A 60 -20.69 -27.33 -19.75
CA GLN A 60 -20.85 -28.61 -19.05
C GLN A 60 -21.19 -28.41 -17.57
N VAL A 61 -20.59 -27.41 -16.91
CA VAL A 61 -20.92 -27.03 -15.53
C VAL A 61 -22.38 -26.57 -15.44
N LEU A 62 -22.79 -25.71 -16.38
CA LEU A 62 -24.13 -25.10 -16.34
C LEU A 62 -25.24 -26.11 -16.66
N ALA A 63 -24.94 -27.11 -17.49
CA ALA A 63 -25.88 -28.18 -17.85
C ALA A 63 -26.00 -29.30 -16.79
N SER A 64 -25.12 -29.35 -15.81
CA SER A 64 -25.11 -30.39 -14.78
C SER A 64 -26.22 -30.15 -13.73
N ASP A 65 -27.13 -31.10 -13.59
CA ASP A 65 -28.20 -31.06 -12.58
C ASP A 65 -27.67 -31.32 -11.15
N ASP A 66 -26.50 -31.97 -11.03
CA ASP A 66 -25.84 -32.25 -9.75
C ASP A 66 -25.18 -31.01 -9.12
N ILE A 67 -24.97 -29.96 -9.88
CA ILE A 67 -24.34 -28.71 -9.43
C ILE A 67 -25.41 -27.65 -9.14
N GLN A 68 -25.56 -27.27 -7.88
CA GLN A 68 -26.50 -26.23 -7.44
C GLN A 68 -25.91 -24.81 -7.53
N GLY A 69 -24.62 -24.67 -7.42
CA GLY A 69 -23.95 -23.36 -7.47
C GLY A 69 -22.59 -23.39 -8.13
N VAL A 70 -22.12 -22.21 -8.53
CA VAL A 70 -20.80 -22.03 -9.13
C VAL A 70 -20.00 -21.00 -8.35
N VAL A 71 -18.68 -21.23 -8.28
CA VAL A 71 -17.69 -20.32 -7.71
C VAL A 71 -16.80 -19.85 -8.86
N ILE A 72 -16.87 -18.56 -9.20
CA ILE A 72 -16.21 -17.98 -10.35
C ILE A 72 -14.96 -17.23 -9.87
N ALA A 73 -13.76 -17.69 -10.28
CA ALA A 73 -12.47 -17.13 -9.92
C ALA A 73 -11.60 -16.88 -11.17
N THR A 74 -12.24 -16.38 -12.20
CA THR A 74 -11.64 -16.00 -13.50
C THR A 74 -11.24 -14.52 -13.48
N PRO A 75 -10.60 -13.97 -14.53
CA PRO A 75 -10.35 -12.54 -14.64
C PRO A 75 -11.65 -11.71 -14.64
N ALA A 76 -11.59 -10.52 -14.03
CA ALA A 76 -12.75 -9.66 -13.78
C ALA A 76 -13.57 -9.31 -15.05
N GLU A 77 -12.90 -9.20 -16.20
CA GLU A 77 -13.55 -8.91 -17.50
C GLU A 77 -14.53 -10.00 -17.93
N THR A 78 -14.42 -11.20 -17.35
CA THR A 78 -15.29 -12.33 -17.68
C THR A 78 -16.43 -12.51 -16.67
N HIS A 79 -16.43 -11.75 -15.57
CA HIS A 79 -17.37 -11.95 -14.48
C HIS A 79 -18.81 -11.74 -14.94
N PHE A 80 -19.11 -10.63 -15.60
CA PHE A 80 -20.47 -10.32 -16.04
C PHE A 80 -21.08 -11.47 -16.85
N SER A 81 -20.43 -11.90 -17.93
CA SER A 81 -20.95 -12.93 -18.81
C SER A 81 -21.14 -14.26 -18.09
N LEU A 82 -20.13 -14.70 -17.30
CA LEU A 82 -20.18 -15.98 -16.61
C LEU A 82 -21.22 -16.00 -15.48
N VAL A 83 -21.33 -14.92 -14.71
CA VAL A 83 -22.36 -14.79 -13.65
C VAL A 83 -23.75 -14.80 -14.27
N ARG A 84 -23.96 -14.02 -15.34
CA ARG A 84 -25.25 -13.95 -16.06
C ARG A 84 -25.67 -15.32 -16.62
N GLU A 85 -24.76 -16.01 -17.31
CA GLU A 85 -25.00 -17.35 -17.83
C GLU A 85 -25.36 -18.35 -16.71
N ALA A 86 -24.63 -18.31 -15.59
CA ALA A 86 -24.88 -19.16 -14.45
C ALA A 86 -26.25 -18.90 -13.81
N LEU A 87 -26.62 -17.63 -13.60
CA LEU A 87 -27.93 -17.25 -13.07
C LEU A 87 -29.06 -17.66 -14.04
N LEU A 88 -28.89 -17.48 -15.34
CA LEU A 88 -29.85 -17.93 -16.35
C LEU A 88 -30.06 -19.45 -16.33
N ALA A 89 -28.96 -20.22 -16.10
CA ALA A 89 -28.98 -21.67 -15.94
C ALA A 89 -29.53 -22.14 -14.58
N GLY A 90 -30.00 -21.22 -13.72
CA GLY A 90 -30.55 -21.57 -12.41
C GLY A 90 -29.50 -21.92 -11.35
N LYS A 91 -28.24 -21.51 -11.52
CA LYS A 91 -27.17 -21.76 -10.55
C LYS A 91 -27.03 -20.61 -9.58
N HIS A 92 -26.85 -20.92 -8.29
CA HIS A 92 -26.37 -19.96 -7.30
C HIS A 92 -24.94 -19.56 -7.63
N VAL A 93 -24.54 -18.30 -7.38
CA VAL A 93 -23.23 -17.78 -7.79
C VAL A 93 -22.47 -17.19 -6.61
N TYR A 94 -21.23 -17.63 -6.45
CA TYR A 94 -20.18 -16.91 -5.75
C TYR A 94 -19.17 -16.44 -6.79
N VAL A 95 -18.93 -15.13 -6.87
CA VAL A 95 -17.95 -14.54 -7.79
C VAL A 95 -16.87 -13.82 -7.02
N GLU A 96 -15.61 -14.01 -7.42
CA GLU A 96 -14.50 -13.25 -6.85
C GLU A 96 -14.64 -11.75 -7.12
N LYS A 97 -14.00 -10.95 -6.25
CA LYS A 97 -14.00 -9.49 -6.39
C LYS A 97 -13.19 -9.06 -7.63
N PRO A 98 -13.60 -7.97 -8.29
CA PRO A 98 -14.86 -7.24 -8.11
C PRO A 98 -16.06 -7.99 -8.68
N LEU A 99 -17.28 -7.67 -8.26
CA LEU A 99 -18.49 -8.27 -8.82
C LEU A 99 -18.48 -8.22 -10.34
N VAL A 100 -18.33 -7.02 -10.88
CA VAL A 100 -18.15 -6.68 -12.30
C VAL A 100 -17.30 -5.41 -12.40
N LEU A 101 -17.09 -4.88 -13.60
CA LEU A 101 -16.35 -3.63 -13.83
C LEU A 101 -17.28 -2.43 -14.06
N ASP A 102 -18.51 -2.67 -14.45
CA ASP A 102 -19.53 -1.64 -14.73
C ASP A 102 -20.70 -1.72 -13.75
N GLU A 103 -21.19 -0.55 -13.30
CA GLU A 103 -22.25 -0.47 -12.29
C GLU A 103 -23.61 -0.93 -12.83
N ASP A 104 -23.91 -0.72 -14.11
CA ASP A 104 -25.19 -1.12 -14.71
C ASP A 104 -25.21 -2.62 -14.95
N GLU A 105 -24.07 -3.24 -15.33
CA GLU A 105 -23.91 -4.70 -15.34
C GLU A 105 -24.14 -5.29 -13.96
N GLY A 106 -23.62 -4.64 -12.90
CA GLY A 106 -23.83 -5.08 -11.51
C GLY A 106 -25.29 -5.06 -11.11
N LYS A 107 -26.04 -4.01 -11.49
CA LYS A 107 -27.50 -3.91 -11.23
C LYS A 107 -28.27 -5.00 -11.96
N GLU A 108 -27.95 -5.25 -13.26
CA GLU A 108 -28.58 -6.33 -14.05
C GLU A 108 -28.43 -7.69 -13.35
N LEU A 109 -27.23 -8.00 -12.87
CA LEU A 109 -26.98 -9.28 -12.19
C LEU A 109 -27.75 -9.40 -10.87
N ILE A 110 -27.86 -8.32 -10.10
CA ILE A 110 -28.61 -8.29 -8.82
C ILE A 110 -30.09 -8.51 -9.10
N ASP A 111 -30.64 -7.84 -10.07
CA ASP A 111 -32.05 -7.95 -10.44
C ASP A 111 -32.34 -9.37 -10.95
N LEU A 112 -31.52 -9.91 -11.84
CA LEU A 112 -31.64 -11.27 -12.36
C LEU A 112 -31.56 -12.34 -11.23
N ALA A 113 -30.63 -12.17 -10.28
CA ALA A 113 -30.53 -13.09 -9.13
C ALA A 113 -31.79 -13.01 -8.26
N GLY A 114 -32.32 -11.80 -8.04
CA GLY A 114 -33.56 -11.56 -7.29
C GLY A 114 -34.78 -12.16 -7.97
N GLU A 115 -34.95 -11.96 -9.27
CA GLU A 115 -36.06 -12.52 -10.07
C GLU A 115 -36.08 -14.06 -10.02
N LYS A 116 -34.90 -14.67 -10.02
CA LYS A 116 -34.77 -16.13 -10.01
C LYS A 116 -34.72 -16.75 -8.60
N GLY A 117 -34.67 -15.92 -7.55
CA GLY A 117 -34.54 -16.40 -6.16
C GLY A 117 -33.19 -17.09 -5.90
N LEU A 118 -32.13 -16.69 -6.61
CA LEU A 118 -30.79 -17.27 -6.53
C LEU A 118 -29.87 -16.45 -5.65
N VAL A 119 -28.93 -17.13 -5.00
CA VAL A 119 -27.86 -16.50 -4.24
C VAL A 119 -26.84 -15.88 -5.21
N LEU A 120 -26.54 -14.59 -5.06
CA LEU A 120 -25.40 -13.92 -5.66
C LEU A 120 -24.53 -13.37 -4.55
N MET A 121 -23.32 -13.91 -4.41
CA MET A 121 -22.34 -13.60 -3.37
C MET A 121 -21.02 -13.14 -4.00
N VAL A 122 -20.38 -12.12 -3.40
CA VAL A 122 -19.10 -11.57 -3.87
C VAL A 122 -17.98 -11.92 -2.89
N GLY A 123 -16.80 -12.27 -3.42
CA GLY A 123 -15.63 -12.70 -2.66
C GLY A 123 -14.93 -11.58 -1.88
N HIS A 124 -15.62 -10.98 -0.93
CA HIS A 124 -15.02 -10.01 0.00
C HIS A 124 -14.53 -10.72 1.27
N LEU A 125 -13.47 -11.50 1.13
CA LEU A 125 -12.89 -12.39 2.13
C LEU A 125 -12.83 -11.82 3.55
N LEU A 126 -12.46 -10.55 3.72
CA LEU A 126 -12.27 -9.96 5.04
C LEU A 126 -13.58 -9.78 5.82
N GLN A 127 -14.75 -9.81 5.18
CA GLN A 127 -16.05 -9.84 5.84
C GLN A 127 -16.26 -11.14 6.63
N TYR A 128 -15.49 -12.19 6.32
CA TYR A 128 -15.53 -13.51 6.96
C TYR A 128 -14.34 -13.75 7.89
N HIS A 129 -13.40 -12.78 7.97
CA HIS A 129 -12.30 -12.88 8.91
C HIS A 129 -12.82 -12.79 10.36
N PRO A 130 -12.53 -13.79 11.24
CA PRO A 130 -13.09 -13.80 12.61
C PRO A 130 -12.85 -12.53 13.39
N VAL A 131 -11.67 -11.91 13.19
CA VAL A 131 -11.30 -10.63 13.81
C VAL A 131 -12.22 -9.51 13.36
N PHE A 132 -12.52 -9.42 12.05
CA PHE A 132 -13.43 -8.39 11.55
C PHE A 132 -14.87 -8.63 11.97
N VAL A 133 -15.32 -9.89 12.00
CA VAL A 133 -16.65 -10.25 12.54
C VAL A 133 -16.77 -9.76 13.98
N ARG A 134 -15.75 -10.02 14.80
CA ARG A 134 -15.74 -9.55 16.21
C ARG A 134 -15.68 -8.02 16.32
N LEU A 135 -14.86 -7.35 15.49
CA LEU A 135 -14.82 -5.89 15.44
C LEU A 135 -16.18 -5.28 15.11
N LYS A 136 -16.90 -5.87 14.13
CA LYS A 136 -18.26 -5.45 13.76
C LYS A 136 -19.24 -5.61 14.94
N GLU A 137 -19.16 -6.71 15.68
CA GLU A 137 -19.97 -6.91 16.89
C GLU A 137 -19.70 -5.84 17.95
N LEU A 138 -18.43 -5.53 18.21
CA LEU A 138 -18.02 -4.48 19.16
C LEU A 138 -18.51 -3.08 18.73
N ALA A 139 -18.48 -2.80 17.44
CA ALA A 139 -19.03 -1.56 16.88
C ALA A 139 -20.54 -1.49 17.04
N SER A 140 -21.25 -2.59 16.69
CA SER A 140 -22.72 -2.65 16.74
C SER A 140 -23.28 -2.68 18.15
N SER A 141 -22.57 -3.24 19.12
CA SER A 141 -22.96 -3.22 20.55
C SER A 141 -22.78 -1.85 21.22
N GLY A 142 -22.16 -0.88 20.52
CA GLY A 142 -21.85 0.43 21.06
C GLY A 142 -20.68 0.44 22.06
N GLU A 143 -19.86 -0.61 22.09
CA GLU A 143 -18.68 -0.68 22.94
C GLU A 143 -17.61 0.33 22.53
N LEU A 144 -17.48 0.61 21.22
CA LEU A 144 -16.60 1.67 20.71
C LEU A 144 -17.21 3.07 20.85
N GLY A 145 -18.51 3.17 21.18
CA GLY A 145 -19.27 4.40 21.13
C GLY A 145 -19.63 4.81 19.70
N ARG A 146 -19.81 6.11 19.45
CA ARG A 146 -20.00 6.63 18.09
C ARG A 146 -18.68 6.58 17.36
N ILE A 147 -18.66 5.96 16.19
CA ILE A 147 -17.48 5.92 15.33
C ILE A 147 -17.33 7.29 14.65
N ASN A 148 -16.20 7.95 14.88
CA ASN A 148 -15.91 9.28 14.33
C ASN A 148 -14.98 9.19 13.10
N TYR A 149 -14.09 8.18 13.08
CA TYR A 149 -13.05 8.08 12.08
C TYR A 149 -12.60 6.64 11.87
N ILE A 150 -12.36 6.26 10.60
CA ILE A 150 -11.82 4.95 10.24
C ILE A 150 -10.66 5.17 9.26
N TYR A 151 -9.55 4.43 9.43
CA TYR A 151 -8.54 4.39 8.39
C TYR A 151 -8.00 2.98 8.16
N SER A 152 -7.58 2.74 6.93
CA SER A 152 -7.03 1.46 6.51
C SER A 152 -5.73 1.65 5.74
N HIS A 153 -4.75 0.79 6.07
CA HIS A 153 -3.50 0.65 5.34
C HIS A 153 -3.38 -0.77 4.79
N ARG A 154 -3.16 -0.88 3.47
CA ARG A 154 -2.84 -2.16 2.83
C ARG A 154 -1.67 -1.96 1.90
N LEU A 155 -0.50 -2.29 2.42
CA LEU A 155 0.79 -1.93 1.87
C LEU A 155 1.65 -3.19 1.74
N ASN A 156 2.37 -3.33 0.64
CA ASN A 156 3.30 -4.44 0.45
C ASN A 156 4.16 -4.24 -0.80
N LEU A 157 5.44 -4.56 -0.76
CA LEU A 157 6.23 -4.78 -1.95
C LEU A 157 6.00 -6.22 -2.42
N GLY A 158 4.86 -6.42 -3.09
CA GLY A 158 4.41 -7.75 -3.52
C GLY A 158 4.38 -7.90 -5.05
N LYS A 159 3.41 -8.69 -5.54
CA LYS A 159 3.20 -8.86 -6.99
C LYS A 159 2.63 -7.58 -7.59
N ILE A 160 3.45 -6.87 -8.35
CA ILE A 160 3.04 -5.70 -9.13
C ILE A 160 2.24 -6.19 -10.34
N ARG A 161 1.07 -5.59 -10.56
CA ARG A 161 0.17 -5.98 -11.64
C ARG A 161 0.28 -5.01 -12.81
N ARG A 162 -0.07 -5.49 -14.01
CA ARG A 162 -0.12 -4.68 -15.23
C ARG A 162 -1.53 -4.50 -15.75
N GLU A 163 -2.44 -5.33 -15.28
CA GLU A 163 -3.83 -5.42 -15.72
C GLU A 163 -4.73 -4.43 -14.96
N GLU A 164 -4.37 -4.13 -13.71
CA GLU A 164 -5.13 -3.25 -12.83
C GLU A 164 -4.18 -2.37 -12.00
N ASN A 165 -4.65 -1.24 -11.48
CA ASN A 165 -3.89 -0.40 -10.55
C ASN A 165 -4.05 -0.88 -9.10
N ILE A 166 -3.27 -0.26 -8.19
CA ILE A 166 -3.26 -0.64 -6.77
C ILE A 166 -4.62 -0.44 -6.09
N LEU A 167 -5.41 0.56 -6.50
CA LEU A 167 -6.75 0.81 -5.96
C LEU A 167 -7.65 -0.42 -6.16
N TRP A 168 -7.77 -0.91 -7.40
CA TRP A 168 -8.58 -2.09 -7.73
C TRP A 168 -8.03 -3.38 -7.14
N SER A 169 -6.69 -3.46 -7.02
CA SER A 169 -6.04 -4.64 -6.48
C SER A 169 -6.28 -4.81 -4.98
N PHE A 170 -6.11 -3.74 -4.20
CA PHE A 170 -6.05 -3.81 -2.74
C PHE A 170 -7.26 -3.22 -2.03
N ALA A 171 -7.78 -2.08 -2.47
CA ALA A 171 -8.81 -1.33 -1.73
C ALA A 171 -10.20 -2.01 -1.63
N PRO A 172 -10.64 -2.93 -2.51
CA PRO A 172 -12.00 -3.51 -2.42
C PRO A 172 -12.34 -4.06 -1.04
N HIS A 173 -11.41 -4.81 -0.43
CA HIS A 173 -11.63 -5.39 0.90
C HIS A 173 -11.75 -4.31 2.00
N ASP A 174 -10.95 -3.25 1.90
CA ASP A 174 -10.95 -2.17 2.88
C ASP A 174 -12.21 -1.32 2.73
N ILE A 175 -12.65 -1.04 1.49
CA ILE A 175 -13.91 -0.36 1.20
C ILE A 175 -15.08 -1.17 1.78
N SER A 176 -15.14 -2.48 1.51
CA SER A 176 -16.17 -3.37 2.03
C SER A 176 -16.26 -3.32 3.55
N MET A 177 -15.12 -3.42 4.26
CA MET A 177 -15.09 -3.32 5.73
C MET A 177 -15.56 -1.96 6.24
N ILE A 178 -15.12 -0.86 5.61
CA ILE A 178 -15.48 0.50 6.03
C ILE A 178 -16.97 0.76 5.80
N LEU A 179 -17.53 0.39 4.64
CA LEU A 179 -18.97 0.52 4.37
C LEU A 179 -19.81 -0.25 5.37
N THR A 180 -19.37 -1.45 5.74
CA THR A 180 -20.05 -2.27 6.76
C THR A 180 -20.04 -1.62 8.14
N LEU A 181 -18.93 -1.01 8.56
CA LEU A 181 -18.81 -0.32 9.85
C LEU A 181 -19.56 1.01 9.87
N ALA A 182 -19.58 1.72 8.74
CA ALA A 182 -20.31 2.96 8.58
C ALA A 182 -21.85 2.73 8.59
N GLY A 183 -22.29 1.62 8.01
CA GLY A 183 -23.73 1.34 7.86
C GLY A 183 -24.45 2.24 6.84
N GLU A 184 -23.72 3.03 6.08
CA GLU A 184 -24.21 4.00 5.10
C GLU A 184 -23.26 4.15 3.91
N LYS A 185 -23.74 4.75 2.81
CA LYS A 185 -22.89 5.06 1.66
C LYS A 185 -22.21 6.44 1.84
N PRO A 186 -20.96 6.61 1.36
CA PRO A 186 -20.31 7.90 1.42
C PRO A 186 -20.97 8.91 0.45
N GLU A 187 -21.22 10.13 0.94
CA GLU A 187 -21.71 11.23 0.11
C GLU A 187 -20.60 11.77 -0.81
N LYS A 188 -19.34 11.77 -0.33
CA LYS A 188 -18.18 12.20 -1.08
C LYS A 188 -17.08 11.15 -1.08
N VAL A 189 -16.49 10.94 -2.26
CA VAL A 189 -15.29 10.10 -2.45
C VAL A 189 -14.29 10.92 -3.22
N THR A 190 -13.07 11.04 -2.70
CA THR A 190 -11.94 11.66 -3.40
C THR A 190 -10.74 10.75 -3.34
N ALA A 191 -9.92 10.76 -4.39
CA ALA A 191 -8.74 9.93 -4.45
C ALA A 191 -7.59 10.66 -5.14
N THR A 192 -6.40 10.50 -4.59
CA THR A 192 -5.14 10.95 -5.17
C THR A 192 -4.19 9.78 -5.30
N GLY A 193 -3.25 9.86 -6.24
CA GLY A 193 -2.33 8.75 -6.45
C GLY A 193 -1.13 9.08 -7.29
N GLY A 194 -0.17 8.15 -7.32
CA GLY A 194 1.06 8.24 -8.09
C GLY A 194 1.34 6.96 -8.87
N ASN A 195 1.91 7.14 -10.07
CA ASN A 195 2.27 6.09 -11.01
C ASN A 195 3.77 6.18 -11.30
N TYR A 196 4.55 5.53 -10.45
CA TYR A 196 6.01 5.61 -10.46
C TYR A 196 6.67 4.51 -11.29
N LEU A 197 6.04 3.33 -11.37
CA LEU A 197 6.57 2.18 -12.12
C LEU A 197 6.03 2.11 -13.54
N HIS A 198 4.79 2.54 -13.76
CA HIS A 198 4.14 2.48 -15.06
C HIS A 198 3.36 3.76 -15.32
N LYS A 199 3.56 4.39 -16.48
CA LYS A 199 3.00 5.73 -16.83
C LYS A 199 1.47 5.85 -16.70
N LYS A 200 0.72 4.74 -16.64
CA LYS A 200 -0.76 4.75 -16.66
C LYS A 200 -1.41 4.01 -15.50
N ILE A 201 -0.62 3.35 -14.65
CA ILE A 201 -1.13 2.48 -13.58
C ILE A 201 -0.64 3.06 -12.25
N ALA A 202 -1.55 3.47 -11.40
CA ALA A 202 -1.21 3.97 -10.08
C ALA A 202 -0.65 2.85 -9.20
N ASP A 203 0.53 3.09 -8.61
CA ASP A 203 1.23 2.18 -7.69
C ASP A 203 0.92 2.50 -6.23
N VAL A 204 0.45 3.72 -6.00
CA VAL A 204 0.11 4.28 -4.69
C VAL A 204 -1.18 5.07 -4.85
N THR A 205 -2.15 4.86 -3.96
CA THR A 205 -3.35 5.71 -3.89
C THR A 205 -3.78 5.95 -2.46
N THR A 206 -4.33 7.15 -2.23
CA THR A 206 -5.05 7.50 -1.01
C THR A 206 -6.48 7.87 -1.39
N THR A 207 -7.45 7.20 -0.80
CA THR A 207 -8.87 7.46 -1.03
C THR A 207 -9.50 7.98 0.26
N HIS A 208 -10.24 9.08 0.19
CA HIS A 208 -10.99 9.65 1.30
C HIS A 208 -12.49 9.46 1.08
N LEU A 209 -13.19 9.12 2.15
CA LEU A 209 -14.63 8.90 2.19
C LEU A 209 -15.24 9.81 3.25
N ASP A 210 -16.17 10.67 2.84
CA ASP A 210 -17.00 11.48 3.75
C ASP A 210 -18.41 10.89 3.79
N PHE A 211 -18.95 10.70 4.99
CA PHE A 211 -20.26 10.09 5.20
C PHE A 211 -21.27 11.09 5.74
N PRO A 212 -22.59 10.93 5.45
CA PRO A 212 -23.65 11.82 5.92
C PRO A 212 -23.70 11.98 7.44
N SER A 213 -23.38 10.92 8.18
CA SER A 213 -23.30 10.95 9.67
C SER A 213 -22.19 11.85 10.23
N GLY A 214 -21.29 12.35 9.37
CA GLY A 214 -20.07 13.05 9.73
C GLY A 214 -18.86 12.13 9.98
N LEU A 215 -19.03 10.81 9.89
CA LEU A 215 -17.93 9.85 9.86
C LEU A 215 -17.01 10.17 8.69
N LYS A 216 -15.70 10.10 8.91
CA LYS A 216 -14.70 10.19 7.85
C LYS A 216 -13.86 8.93 7.81
N ALA A 217 -13.47 8.53 6.60
CA ALA A 217 -12.52 7.43 6.45
C ALA A 217 -11.47 7.73 5.37
N HIS A 218 -10.30 7.09 5.51
CA HIS A 218 -9.35 7.05 4.41
C HIS A 218 -8.73 5.67 4.26
N ILE A 219 -8.35 5.35 3.02
CA ILE A 219 -7.72 4.10 2.62
C ILE A 219 -6.41 4.45 1.93
N PHE A 220 -5.31 3.94 2.45
CA PHE A 220 -4.00 4.08 1.83
C PHE A 220 -3.53 2.71 1.34
N VAL A 221 -3.32 2.57 0.02
CA VAL A 221 -2.84 1.35 -0.60
C VAL A 221 -1.61 1.60 -1.46
N SER A 222 -0.63 0.70 -1.38
CA SER A 222 0.62 0.85 -2.12
C SER A 222 1.27 -0.50 -2.40
N TRP A 223 1.79 -0.65 -3.64
CA TRP A 223 2.76 -1.73 -3.95
C TRP A 223 4.20 -1.35 -3.57
N LEU A 224 4.46 -0.07 -3.33
CA LEU A 224 5.79 0.48 -3.08
C LEU A 224 6.00 0.69 -1.58
N HIS A 225 5.90 -0.40 -0.80
CA HIS A 225 6.11 -0.35 0.63
C HIS A 225 7.06 -1.48 1.08
N PRO A 226 8.08 -1.19 1.89
CA PRO A 226 9.18 -2.13 2.17
C PRO A 226 8.75 -3.37 2.95
N PHE A 227 7.64 -3.33 3.66
CA PHE A 227 7.08 -4.45 4.42
C PHE A 227 5.57 -4.55 4.26
N LYS A 228 5.02 -5.72 4.59
CA LYS A 228 3.58 -5.94 4.56
C LYS A 228 2.92 -5.24 5.75
N GLU A 229 1.95 -4.38 5.47
CA GLU A 229 1.05 -3.78 6.45
C GLU A 229 -0.41 -4.00 6.02
N GLN A 230 -1.22 -4.53 6.92
CA GLN A 230 -2.65 -4.76 6.67
C GLN A 230 -3.39 -4.39 7.95
N LYS A 231 -3.79 -3.12 8.04
CA LYS A 231 -4.29 -2.53 9.27
C LYS A 231 -5.59 -1.77 9.02
N LEU A 232 -6.58 -1.98 9.88
CA LEU A 232 -7.81 -1.20 9.96
C LEU A 232 -7.92 -0.63 11.37
N VAL A 233 -8.06 0.68 11.47
CA VAL A 233 -8.23 1.38 12.76
C VAL A 233 -9.57 2.06 12.79
N VAL A 234 -10.31 1.81 13.86
CA VAL A 234 -11.62 2.39 14.13
C VAL A 234 -11.53 3.27 15.36
N VAL A 235 -11.82 4.55 15.20
CA VAL A 235 -11.76 5.54 16.28
C VAL A 235 -13.18 5.90 16.70
N GLY A 236 -13.60 5.33 17.82
CA GLY A 236 -14.85 5.67 18.50
C GLY A 236 -14.65 6.70 19.61
N ASP A 237 -15.73 7.26 20.10
CA ASP A 237 -15.70 8.25 21.20
C ASP A 237 -15.51 7.62 22.59
N LYS A 238 -15.68 6.29 22.72
CA LYS A 238 -15.40 5.55 23.96
C LYS A 238 -14.11 4.76 23.91
N LYS A 239 -13.83 4.09 22.79
CA LYS A 239 -12.64 3.25 22.59
C LYS A 239 -12.19 3.32 21.14
N MET A 240 -10.90 3.06 20.93
CA MET A 240 -10.34 2.81 19.60
C MET A 240 -10.07 1.31 19.44
N ALA A 241 -10.25 0.80 18.23
CA ALA A 241 -9.93 -0.59 17.90
C ALA A 241 -8.92 -0.65 16.76
N VAL A 242 -7.95 -1.55 16.87
CA VAL A 242 -6.95 -1.79 15.82
C VAL A 242 -7.03 -3.26 15.41
N PHE A 243 -7.41 -3.52 14.17
CA PHE A 243 -7.24 -4.80 13.52
C PHE A 243 -5.98 -4.77 12.67
N ASP A 244 -4.97 -5.56 13.03
CA ASP A 244 -3.71 -5.72 12.29
C ASP A 244 -3.53 -7.19 11.89
N ASP A 245 -3.76 -7.48 10.60
CA ASP A 245 -3.72 -8.86 10.08
C ASP A 245 -2.28 -9.42 9.93
N THR A 246 -1.27 -8.60 10.18
CA THR A 246 0.14 -9.01 10.13
C THR A 246 0.68 -9.53 11.45
N LEU A 247 -0.05 -9.33 12.54
CA LEU A 247 0.35 -9.74 13.88
C LEU A 247 0.01 -11.20 14.19
N THR A 248 0.48 -11.69 15.33
CA THR A 248 0.07 -13.00 15.87
C THR A 248 -1.43 -13.02 16.13
N TRP A 249 -2.04 -14.19 16.15
CA TRP A 249 -3.50 -14.29 16.27
C TRP A 249 -4.05 -13.56 17.50
N GLU A 250 -3.34 -13.64 18.60
CA GLU A 250 -3.71 -13.08 19.89
C GLU A 250 -3.64 -11.54 19.90
N ASP A 251 -2.85 -10.96 19.00
CA ASP A 251 -2.62 -9.51 18.90
C ASP A 251 -3.34 -8.86 17.71
N LYS A 252 -4.07 -9.65 16.89
CA LYS A 252 -4.73 -9.14 15.69
C LYS A 252 -5.83 -8.11 15.98
N LEU A 253 -6.48 -8.15 17.15
CA LEU A 253 -7.48 -7.16 17.56
C LEU A 253 -7.15 -6.62 18.94
N LEU A 254 -6.83 -5.33 18.97
CA LEU A 254 -6.55 -4.61 20.21
C LEU A 254 -7.55 -3.48 20.40
N LEU A 255 -8.08 -3.34 21.62
CA LEU A 255 -8.90 -2.21 22.04
C LEU A 255 -8.08 -1.26 22.91
N TYR A 256 -8.19 0.03 22.63
CA TYR A 256 -7.52 1.10 23.36
C TYR A 256 -8.57 1.97 24.06
N PRO A 257 -8.81 1.76 25.38
CA PRO A 257 -9.75 2.57 26.15
C PRO A 257 -9.09 3.89 26.60
N HIS A 258 -8.58 4.65 25.62
CA HIS A 258 -8.03 5.97 25.88
C HIS A 258 -9.15 6.96 26.20
N GLU A 259 -8.92 7.84 27.15
CA GLU A 259 -9.88 8.87 27.56
C GLU A 259 -9.33 10.26 27.24
N ILE A 260 -10.23 11.16 26.83
CA ILE A 260 -9.94 12.58 26.68
C ILE A 260 -10.84 13.34 27.63
N SER A 261 -10.25 13.91 28.71
CA SER A 261 -10.94 14.78 29.64
C SER A 261 -10.68 16.26 29.31
N TRP A 262 -11.63 17.11 29.61
CA TRP A 262 -11.48 18.56 29.39
C TRP A 262 -11.18 19.26 30.73
N LYS A 263 -10.00 19.87 30.85
CA LYS A 263 -9.61 20.67 32.02
C LYS A 263 -9.40 22.11 31.61
N GLN A 264 -10.19 23.01 32.16
CA GLN A 264 -10.13 24.46 31.86
C GLN A 264 -10.20 24.75 30.33
N GLY A 265 -11.05 24.03 29.59
CA GLY A 265 -11.18 24.18 28.13
C GLY A 265 -10.06 23.52 27.29
N MET A 266 -9.12 22.85 27.93
CA MET A 266 -8.03 22.12 27.24
C MET A 266 -8.29 20.61 27.24
N PRO A 267 -8.13 19.92 26.11
CA PRO A 267 -8.23 18.46 26.05
C PRO A 267 -6.99 17.81 26.68
N VAL A 268 -7.20 16.92 27.62
CA VAL A 268 -6.13 16.19 28.33
C VAL A 268 -6.31 14.69 28.03
N PRO A 269 -5.42 14.06 27.24
CA PRO A 269 -5.50 12.64 26.96
C PRO A 269 -4.94 11.81 28.13
N THR A 270 -5.66 10.76 28.48
CA THR A 270 -5.21 9.69 29.39
C THR A 270 -5.03 8.41 28.56
N LYS A 271 -3.79 7.96 28.43
CA LYS A 271 -3.49 6.69 27.74
C LYS A 271 -3.74 5.51 28.67
N ALA A 272 -4.35 4.47 28.12
CA ALA A 272 -4.53 3.19 28.79
C ALA A 272 -3.80 2.07 28.01
N GLU A 273 -3.49 0.98 28.70
CA GLU A 273 -2.90 -0.20 28.07
C GLU A 273 -3.88 -0.86 27.10
N PRO A 274 -3.38 -1.41 25.96
CA PRO A 274 -4.23 -2.10 25.01
C PRO A 274 -4.83 -3.38 25.61
N GLN A 275 -6.10 -3.61 25.31
CA GLN A 275 -6.83 -4.82 25.71
C GLN A 275 -6.90 -5.79 24.52
N ARG A 276 -6.42 -7.00 24.71
CA ARG A 276 -6.57 -8.08 23.73
C ARG A 276 -8.02 -8.55 23.70
N VAL A 277 -8.51 -8.83 22.50
CA VAL A 277 -9.83 -9.45 22.30
C VAL A 277 -9.62 -10.93 21.96
N ASP A 278 -10.20 -11.82 22.76
CA ASP A 278 -10.14 -13.25 22.47
C ASP A 278 -11.05 -13.61 21.29
N ILE A 279 -10.49 -14.27 20.29
CA ILE A 279 -11.16 -14.60 19.04
C ILE A 279 -10.81 -16.04 18.63
N PRO A 280 -11.82 -16.88 18.36
CA PRO A 280 -11.58 -18.22 17.87
C PRO A 280 -10.79 -18.24 16.56
N LYS A 281 -9.80 -19.11 16.46
CA LYS A 281 -9.01 -19.26 15.22
C LYS A 281 -9.86 -19.97 14.16
N ALA A 282 -10.01 -19.33 12.98
CA ALA A 282 -10.63 -19.94 11.83
C ALA A 282 -9.98 -19.42 10.54
N GLU A 283 -10.08 -20.18 9.45
CA GLU A 283 -9.60 -19.78 8.13
C GLU A 283 -10.68 -18.94 7.42
N PRO A 284 -10.46 -17.64 7.14
CA PRO A 284 -11.47 -16.76 6.57
C PRO A 284 -12.08 -17.30 5.26
N LEU A 285 -11.28 -17.86 4.37
CA LEU A 285 -11.76 -18.42 3.10
C LEU A 285 -12.64 -19.65 3.29
N LYS A 286 -12.36 -20.45 4.31
CA LYS A 286 -13.22 -21.59 4.67
C LYS A 286 -14.57 -21.12 5.21
N GLU A 287 -14.57 -20.11 6.06
CA GLU A 287 -15.79 -19.49 6.58
C GLU A 287 -16.63 -18.85 5.46
N GLU A 288 -15.99 -18.21 4.50
CA GLU A 288 -16.63 -17.62 3.33
C GLU A 288 -17.30 -18.69 2.45
N CYS A 289 -16.56 -19.75 2.10
CA CYS A 289 -17.11 -20.88 1.35
C CYS A 289 -18.25 -21.57 2.10
N ALA A 290 -18.11 -21.78 3.42
CA ALA A 290 -19.15 -22.39 4.24
C ALA A 290 -20.43 -21.54 4.28
N HIS A 291 -20.28 -20.22 4.36
CA HIS A 291 -21.41 -19.28 4.31
C HIS A 291 -22.15 -19.32 2.98
N PHE A 292 -21.44 -19.42 1.85
CA PHE A 292 -22.06 -19.60 0.54
C PHE A 292 -22.94 -20.85 0.50
N LEU A 293 -22.40 -21.98 0.98
CA LEU A 293 -23.16 -23.25 1.06
C LEU A 293 -24.37 -23.16 2.00
N GLU A 294 -24.23 -22.45 3.14
CA GLU A 294 -25.32 -22.17 4.05
C GLU A 294 -26.42 -21.36 3.35
N CYS A 295 -26.05 -20.29 2.63
CA CYS A 295 -27.01 -19.45 1.91
C CYS A 295 -27.78 -20.25 0.85
N ILE A 296 -27.12 -21.13 0.09
CA ILE A 296 -27.78 -22.01 -0.87
C ILE A 296 -28.80 -22.91 -0.16
N SER A 297 -28.40 -23.54 0.96
CA SER A 297 -29.25 -24.53 1.66
C SER A 297 -30.42 -23.93 2.43
N THR A 298 -30.30 -22.64 2.82
CA THR A 298 -31.26 -21.97 3.71
C THR A 298 -32.05 -20.86 3.03
N GLY A 299 -31.63 -20.41 1.85
CA GLY A 299 -32.21 -19.23 1.18
C GLY A 299 -31.87 -17.90 1.86
N LYS A 300 -30.90 -17.86 2.80
CA LYS A 300 -30.46 -16.61 3.44
C LYS A 300 -29.70 -15.75 2.48
N THR A 301 -29.84 -14.44 2.62
CA THR A 301 -29.02 -13.45 1.90
C THR A 301 -27.57 -13.51 2.40
N PRO A 302 -26.56 -13.58 1.51
CA PRO A 302 -25.16 -13.53 1.91
C PRO A 302 -24.78 -12.21 2.61
N ARG A 303 -23.76 -12.26 3.47
CA ARG A 303 -23.18 -11.03 4.05
C ARG A 303 -22.59 -10.10 2.98
N THR A 304 -22.02 -10.69 1.94
CA THR A 304 -21.45 -10.01 0.78
C THR A 304 -22.31 -10.31 -0.45
N ASP A 305 -23.57 -9.91 -0.40
CA ASP A 305 -24.49 -10.10 -1.52
C ASP A 305 -24.13 -9.18 -2.71
N GLY A 306 -24.84 -9.32 -3.82
CA GLY A 306 -24.59 -8.48 -4.99
C GLY A 306 -24.72 -6.98 -4.71
N ARG A 307 -25.58 -6.56 -3.76
CA ARG A 307 -25.77 -5.14 -3.40
C ARG A 307 -24.57 -4.59 -2.64
N GLU A 308 -24.00 -5.38 -1.73
CA GLU A 308 -22.74 -5.05 -1.06
C GLU A 308 -21.60 -4.94 -2.09
N GLY A 309 -21.49 -5.90 -3.02
CA GLY A 309 -20.52 -5.86 -4.11
C GLY A 309 -20.67 -4.63 -4.99
N LEU A 310 -21.90 -4.23 -5.33
CA LEU A 310 -22.19 -3.02 -6.10
C LEU A 310 -21.80 -1.75 -5.33
N ALA A 311 -22.07 -1.68 -4.03
CA ALA A 311 -21.70 -0.53 -3.22
C ALA A 311 -20.16 -0.33 -3.17
N VAL A 312 -19.41 -1.41 -3.09
CA VAL A 312 -17.93 -1.36 -3.19
C VAL A 312 -17.49 -0.87 -4.58
N LEU A 313 -18.11 -1.37 -5.64
CA LEU A 313 -17.82 -0.97 -7.01
C LEU A 313 -18.11 0.51 -7.26
N GLU A 314 -19.23 1.05 -6.75
CA GLU A 314 -19.57 2.48 -6.84
C GLU A 314 -18.48 3.36 -6.23
N VAL A 315 -17.93 2.96 -5.08
CA VAL A 315 -16.82 3.69 -4.43
C VAL A 315 -15.54 3.59 -5.25
N LEU A 316 -15.21 2.41 -5.76
CA LEU A 316 -14.03 2.20 -6.63
C LEU A 316 -14.11 3.05 -7.90
N ASN A 317 -15.26 3.07 -8.57
CA ASN A 317 -15.47 3.85 -9.78
C ASN A 317 -15.38 5.36 -9.53
N ARG A 318 -15.93 5.84 -8.41
CA ARG A 318 -15.82 7.26 -8.01
C ARG A 318 -14.35 7.63 -7.75
N ALA A 319 -13.63 6.81 -6.98
CA ALA A 319 -12.20 6.99 -6.70
C ALA A 319 -11.36 6.94 -8.00
N GLN A 320 -11.66 6.01 -8.91
CA GLN A 320 -10.96 5.90 -10.18
C GLN A 320 -11.20 7.11 -11.10
N ARG A 321 -12.41 7.64 -11.12
CA ARG A 321 -12.72 8.86 -11.88
C ARG A 321 -11.92 10.06 -11.38
N ASP A 322 -11.80 10.19 -10.07
CA ASP A 322 -11.07 11.28 -9.43
C ASP A 322 -9.56 11.18 -9.74
N LEU A 323 -8.96 9.99 -9.57
CA LEU A 323 -7.58 9.72 -10.00
C LEU A 323 -7.33 10.04 -11.48
N SER A 324 -8.28 9.71 -12.35
CA SER A 324 -8.17 9.96 -13.80
C SER A 324 -8.26 11.44 -14.13
N ASN A 325 -9.04 12.22 -13.39
CA ASN A 325 -9.14 13.66 -13.54
C ASN A 325 -7.86 14.36 -13.07
N GLU A 326 -7.33 13.97 -11.91
CA GLU A 326 -6.04 14.47 -11.42
C GLU A 326 -4.92 14.26 -12.44
N GLN A 327 -4.82 13.07 -13.04
CA GLN A 327 -3.84 12.77 -14.08
C GLN A 327 -4.05 13.59 -15.36
N ARG A 328 -5.29 13.89 -15.74
CA ARG A 328 -5.62 14.75 -16.89
C ARG A 328 -5.26 16.20 -16.62
N GLU A 329 -5.54 16.72 -15.44
CA GLU A 329 -5.19 18.08 -15.04
C GLU A 329 -3.67 18.26 -15.02
N MET A 330 -2.93 17.32 -14.41
CA MET A 330 -1.47 17.32 -14.46
C MET A 330 -0.94 17.29 -15.88
N SER A 331 -1.49 16.44 -16.76
CA SER A 331 -1.05 16.34 -18.15
C SER A 331 -1.42 17.60 -18.99
N GLN A 332 -2.51 18.27 -18.66
CA GLN A 332 -2.90 19.54 -19.30
C GLN A 332 -2.02 20.69 -18.83
N GLU A 333 -1.68 20.74 -17.55
CA GLU A 333 -0.71 21.70 -17.02
C GLU A 333 0.68 21.49 -17.61
N GLU A 334 1.14 20.25 -17.75
CA GLU A 334 2.38 19.90 -18.43
C GLU A 334 2.35 20.32 -19.91
N ARG A 335 1.23 20.06 -20.62
CA ARG A 335 1.02 20.52 -22.02
C ARG A 335 0.87 22.02 -22.14
N ALA A 336 0.27 22.70 -21.18
CA ALA A 336 0.17 24.16 -21.15
C ALA A 336 1.55 24.80 -20.90
N LYS A 337 2.37 24.16 -20.07
CA LYS A 337 3.78 24.51 -19.86
C LYS A 337 4.64 24.18 -21.09
N GLY A 338 4.31 23.10 -21.84
CA GLY A 338 5.03 22.67 -23.06
C GLY A 338 4.63 23.37 -24.37
N ARG A 339 3.45 24.02 -24.45
CA ARG A 339 3.03 24.78 -25.65
C ARG A 339 3.75 26.11 -25.88
N ARG A 340 4.79 26.40 -25.11
CA ARG A 340 5.70 27.53 -25.35
C ARG A 340 7.05 27.15 -25.98
N SER A 341 7.21 25.91 -26.46
CA SER A 341 8.38 25.53 -27.25
C SER A 341 8.01 24.46 -28.28
N ASP A 342 7.81 24.88 -29.55
CA ASP A 342 7.93 24.00 -30.71
C ASP A 342 9.36 23.45 -30.79
N PHE A 343 9.50 22.11 -30.88
CA PHE A 343 10.38 21.44 -31.85
C PHE A 343 10.29 19.92 -31.75
N SER A 344 9.82 19.33 -32.85
CA SER A 344 10.06 18.03 -33.53
C SER A 344 10.42 16.78 -32.74
N GLU A 345 9.65 15.72 -33.10
CA GLU A 345 9.82 14.30 -32.92
C GLU A 345 11.24 13.77 -33.13
N ARG A 346 11.65 12.85 -32.26
CA ARG A 346 12.34 11.58 -32.62
C ARG A 346 12.23 10.57 -31.49
N SER A 347 11.81 9.37 -31.90
CA SER A 347 11.87 8.11 -31.16
C SER A 347 13.29 7.84 -30.63
N ASP A 348 13.40 7.43 -29.37
CA ASP A 348 14.23 6.28 -29.01
C ASP A 348 14.19 6.04 -27.50
N VAL A 349 14.14 4.80 -27.12
CA VAL A 349 14.33 4.27 -25.78
C VAL A 349 15.72 4.69 -25.28
N ARG A 350 15.80 5.56 -24.26
CA ARG A 350 17.05 5.83 -23.53
C ARG A 350 16.78 6.09 -22.05
N ASP A 351 17.40 5.22 -21.29
CA ASP A 351 18.30 5.48 -20.16
C ASP A 351 17.83 6.47 -19.08
N PHE A 352 17.93 6.04 -17.83
CA PHE A 352 17.66 6.75 -16.58
C PHE A 352 18.51 8.04 -16.35
N SER A 353 19.09 8.61 -17.40
CA SER A 353 19.93 9.81 -17.33
C SER A 353 19.20 11.14 -17.56
N ASP A 354 17.91 11.14 -17.95
CA ASP A 354 17.17 12.36 -18.30
C ASP A 354 16.24 12.89 -17.21
N LEU A 355 16.79 13.14 -16.03
CA LEU A 355 16.31 14.21 -15.14
C LEU A 355 17.01 15.54 -15.50
N ARG A 356 17.12 15.83 -16.77
CA ARG A 356 17.49 17.17 -17.28
C ARG A 356 16.36 17.62 -18.17
N ASP A 357 15.54 18.54 -17.69
CA ASP A 357 15.14 19.79 -18.31
C ASP A 357 13.94 20.38 -17.59
N VAL A 358 14.23 21.07 -16.50
CA VAL A 358 13.57 22.36 -16.27
C VAL A 358 14.56 23.37 -16.82
N ARG A 359 14.44 23.68 -18.12
CA ARG A 359 15.24 24.75 -18.71
C ARG A 359 14.98 26.04 -17.97
N GLU A 360 16.06 26.51 -17.40
CA GLU A 360 16.26 27.80 -16.82
C GLU A 360 15.69 28.92 -17.70
N ARG A 361 14.93 29.79 -17.06
CA ARG A 361 14.92 31.18 -17.52
C ARG A 361 16.33 31.71 -17.22
N GLU A 362 17.15 31.87 -18.24
CA GLU A 362 18.35 32.68 -18.14
C GLU A 362 17.96 34.04 -17.55
N GLY A 363 18.51 34.34 -16.35
CA GLY A 363 18.38 35.67 -15.79
C GLY A 363 18.16 35.81 -14.29
N SER A 364 18.05 34.75 -13.47
CA SER A 364 18.04 34.93 -12.01
C SER A 364 19.07 34.04 -11.32
N ARG A 365 20.18 34.65 -10.89
CA ARG A 365 21.05 34.10 -9.86
C ARG A 365 20.23 34.02 -8.57
N GLY A 366 19.95 32.79 -8.05
CA GLY A 366 19.25 32.60 -6.79
C GLY A 366 18.70 31.16 -6.60
N ALA A 367 18.39 30.83 -5.38
CA ALA A 367 17.74 29.54 -5.01
C ALA A 367 16.25 29.54 -5.35
N PHE A 368 15.72 28.38 -5.76
CA PHE A 368 14.28 28.16 -5.86
C PHE A 368 13.74 27.63 -4.53
N VAL A 369 12.82 28.34 -3.92
CA VAL A 369 12.10 27.90 -2.72
C VAL A 369 10.60 27.84 -3.05
N HIS A 370 10.00 26.66 -2.88
CA HIS A 370 8.59 26.49 -3.10
C HIS A 370 7.77 27.30 -2.08
N GLU A 371 6.66 27.90 -2.46
CA GLU A 371 5.84 28.79 -1.62
C GLU A 371 5.35 28.16 -0.31
N THR A 372 5.20 26.82 -0.25
CA THR A 372 4.83 26.09 0.97
C THR A 372 6.00 25.68 1.83
N ALA A 373 7.24 25.94 1.42
CA ALA A 373 8.42 25.70 2.24
C ALA A 373 8.65 26.87 3.20
N VAL A 374 9.07 26.54 4.42
CA VAL A 374 9.37 27.52 5.47
C VAL A 374 10.88 27.66 5.61
N ILE A 375 11.38 28.88 5.50
CA ILE A 375 12.79 29.20 5.69
C ILE A 375 12.89 30.18 6.84
N ASP A 376 13.55 29.76 7.92
CA ASP A 376 13.79 30.62 9.07
C ASP A 376 14.82 31.74 8.76
N GLU A 377 14.95 32.67 9.66
CA GLU A 377 15.93 33.74 9.58
C GLU A 377 17.38 33.23 9.68
N ASN A 378 18.32 33.98 9.06
CA ASN A 378 19.75 33.65 9.02
C ASN A 378 20.09 32.29 8.36
N VAL A 379 19.24 31.79 7.49
CA VAL A 379 19.54 30.62 6.61
C VAL A 379 20.28 31.11 5.37
N ASN A 380 21.35 30.41 5.02
CA ASN A 380 22.08 30.65 3.79
C ASN A 380 21.84 29.53 2.79
N ILE A 381 21.37 29.88 1.58
CA ILE A 381 21.05 28.91 0.52
C ILE A 381 21.84 29.32 -0.72
N GLY A 382 22.69 28.42 -1.22
CA GLY A 382 23.49 28.62 -2.41
C GLY A 382 22.67 28.66 -3.70
N ASP A 383 23.25 29.33 -4.71
CA ASP A 383 22.62 29.49 -6.03
C ASP A 383 22.29 28.15 -6.69
N GLY A 384 21.19 28.09 -7.45
CA GLY A 384 20.72 26.86 -8.12
C GLY A 384 20.12 25.79 -7.21
N THR A 385 20.09 26.00 -5.89
CA THR A 385 19.47 25.06 -4.95
C THR A 385 17.95 25.14 -5.04
N LYS A 386 17.28 23.97 -5.00
CA LYS A 386 15.82 23.82 -5.10
C LYS A 386 15.28 23.22 -3.81
N ILE A 387 14.33 23.91 -3.15
CA ILE A 387 13.66 23.45 -1.94
C ILE A 387 12.17 23.25 -2.27
N TRP A 388 11.70 22.02 -2.09
CA TRP A 388 10.36 21.62 -2.49
C TRP A 388 9.34 21.74 -1.36
N HIS A 389 8.10 21.36 -1.65
CA HIS A 389 6.88 21.54 -0.85
C HIS A 389 7.04 21.10 0.61
N PHE A 390 6.52 21.91 1.54
CA PHE A 390 6.36 21.57 2.96
C PHE A 390 7.69 21.23 3.67
N SER A 391 8.81 21.65 3.13
CA SER A 391 10.10 21.52 3.81
C SER A 391 10.34 22.70 4.72
N HIS A 392 11.02 22.47 5.84
CA HIS A 392 11.36 23.50 6.81
C HIS A 392 12.87 23.56 7.02
N VAL A 393 13.46 24.70 6.76
CA VAL A 393 14.89 24.97 7.01
C VAL A 393 15.00 25.92 8.19
N LEU A 394 15.50 25.41 9.30
CA LEU A 394 15.61 26.13 10.54
C LEU A 394 16.86 27.05 10.53
N ARG A 395 16.78 28.03 11.40
CA ARG A 395 17.76 29.13 11.53
C ARG A 395 19.22 28.70 11.54
N GLU A 396 20.09 29.57 11.05
CA GLU A 396 21.57 29.43 11.02
C GLU A 396 22.07 28.26 10.17
N SER A 397 21.20 27.57 9.43
CA SER A 397 21.60 26.49 8.53
C SER A 397 22.26 27.02 7.26
N ARG A 398 23.17 26.24 6.69
CA ARG A 398 23.86 26.56 5.45
C ARG A 398 23.72 25.43 4.45
N ILE A 399 23.18 25.73 3.28
CA ILE A 399 22.99 24.80 2.17
C ILE A 399 23.81 25.31 1.00
N GLY A 400 24.65 24.48 0.44
CA GLY A 400 25.52 24.81 -0.70
C GLY A 400 24.72 25.03 -1.99
N GLU A 401 25.43 25.26 -3.07
CA GLU A 401 24.89 25.50 -4.41
C GLU A 401 24.38 24.20 -5.04
N ASN A 402 23.40 24.31 -5.96
CA ASN A 402 22.90 23.22 -6.80
C ASN A 402 22.37 22.00 -6.02
N CYS A 403 21.90 22.19 -4.79
CA CYS A 403 21.26 21.15 -4.01
C CYS A 403 19.79 20.94 -4.42
N VAL A 404 19.28 19.73 -4.19
CA VAL A 404 17.86 19.41 -4.34
C VAL A 404 17.34 18.89 -3.02
N ILE A 405 16.46 19.65 -2.37
CA ILE A 405 15.81 19.32 -1.11
C ILE A 405 14.37 18.90 -1.43
N GLY A 406 14.06 17.64 -1.19
CA GLY A 406 12.75 17.03 -1.47
C GLY A 406 11.62 17.58 -0.61
N LYS A 407 10.43 16.97 -0.72
CA LYS A 407 9.24 17.36 0.06
C LYS A 407 9.33 16.85 1.50
N TYR A 408 8.77 17.63 2.46
CA TYR A 408 8.72 17.24 3.87
C TYR A 408 10.12 16.96 4.47
N VAL A 409 11.12 17.71 4.05
CA VAL A 409 12.46 17.65 4.64
C VAL A 409 12.56 18.71 5.73
N GLU A 410 12.97 18.29 6.93
CA GLU A 410 13.30 19.18 8.03
C GLU A 410 14.82 19.31 8.15
N ILE A 411 15.36 20.52 8.00
CA ILE A 411 16.76 20.82 8.21
C ILE A 411 16.88 21.61 9.52
N GLY A 412 17.42 20.96 10.55
CA GLY A 412 17.53 21.48 11.90
C GLY A 412 18.49 22.68 12.00
N PRO A 413 18.49 23.37 13.13
CA PRO A 413 19.27 24.59 13.27
C PRO A 413 20.77 24.32 13.20
N SER A 414 21.51 25.25 12.55
CA SER A 414 22.96 25.22 12.38
C SER A 414 23.51 24.00 11.60
N VAL A 415 22.68 23.32 10.83
CA VAL A 415 23.07 22.20 9.94
C VAL A 415 23.90 22.75 8.76
N ARG A 416 24.86 21.95 8.30
CA ARG A 416 25.69 22.26 7.14
C ARG A 416 25.50 21.20 6.07
N ILE A 417 25.17 21.64 4.84
CA ILE A 417 24.99 20.81 3.66
C ILE A 417 25.86 21.39 2.56
N GLY A 418 26.78 20.60 2.01
CA GLY A 418 27.68 20.96 0.92
C GLY A 418 26.93 21.17 -0.40
N LYS A 419 27.63 21.46 -1.47
CA LYS A 419 27.07 21.69 -2.80
C LYS A 419 26.64 20.41 -3.48
N GLY A 420 25.66 20.48 -4.36
CA GLY A 420 25.22 19.36 -5.22
C GLY A 420 24.54 18.20 -4.49
N CYS A 421 24.22 18.36 -3.20
CA CYS A 421 23.54 17.32 -2.44
C CYS A 421 22.12 17.08 -2.94
N LYS A 422 21.71 15.81 -2.96
CA LYS A 422 20.34 15.39 -3.28
C LYS A 422 19.70 14.73 -2.06
N ILE A 423 18.82 15.45 -1.40
CA ILE A 423 18.10 15.01 -0.21
C ILE A 423 16.66 14.71 -0.63
N GLN A 424 16.28 13.44 -0.59
CA GLN A 424 14.97 12.98 -1.01
C GLN A 424 13.89 13.30 0.04
N ASN A 425 12.65 12.85 -0.17
CA ASN A 425 11.51 13.24 0.65
C ASN A 425 11.54 12.61 2.06
N ASN A 426 10.86 13.26 3.03
CA ASN A 426 10.60 12.76 4.38
C ASN A 426 11.89 12.50 5.21
N ILE A 427 12.80 13.44 5.23
CA ILE A 427 14.08 13.32 5.95
C ILE A 427 14.21 14.43 6.98
N GLY A 428 14.52 14.07 8.23
CA GLY A 428 14.95 15.00 9.26
C GLY A 428 16.49 15.01 9.36
N ILE A 429 17.12 16.17 9.10
CA ILE A 429 18.57 16.39 9.28
C ILE A 429 18.73 17.27 10.50
N PHE A 430 19.01 16.69 11.65
CA PHE A 430 18.99 17.38 12.92
C PHE A 430 20.33 18.09 13.24
N LYS A 431 20.30 19.01 14.22
CA LYS A 431 21.49 19.69 14.73
C LYS A 431 22.60 18.68 15.06
N GLY A 432 23.84 18.98 14.61
CA GLY A 432 25.00 18.13 14.78
C GLY A 432 25.33 17.25 13.57
N ILE A 433 24.49 17.28 12.52
CA ILE A 433 24.74 16.54 11.27
C ILE A 433 25.39 17.48 10.26
N THR A 434 26.41 16.98 9.58
CA THR A 434 27.06 17.65 8.45
C THR A 434 27.07 16.71 7.26
N LEU A 435 26.58 17.19 6.12
CA LEU A 435 26.71 16.53 4.84
C LEU A 435 27.72 17.32 4.00
N GLU A 436 28.75 16.68 3.50
CA GLU A 436 29.71 17.29 2.56
C GLU A 436 29.13 17.35 1.13
N ASP A 437 29.96 17.60 0.14
CA ASP A 437 29.52 17.81 -1.24
C ASP A 437 28.99 16.54 -1.89
N TYR A 438 27.96 16.69 -2.77
CA TYR A 438 27.39 15.63 -3.61
C TYR A 438 26.86 14.40 -2.85
N VAL A 439 26.50 14.54 -1.58
CA VAL A 439 25.87 13.47 -0.82
C VAL A 439 24.46 13.19 -1.35
N PHE A 440 24.14 11.91 -1.52
CA PHE A 440 22.79 11.44 -1.83
C PHE A 440 22.13 10.84 -0.60
N CYS A 441 21.00 11.39 -0.18
CA CYS A 441 20.13 10.82 0.85
C CYS A 441 18.86 10.28 0.18
N GLY A 442 18.68 8.97 0.17
CA GLY A 442 17.46 8.29 -0.30
C GLY A 442 16.23 8.66 0.54
N PRO A 443 15.01 8.45 0.04
CA PRO A 443 13.79 8.83 0.76
C PRO A 443 13.71 8.17 2.14
N SER A 444 13.19 8.95 3.12
CA SER A 444 12.98 8.49 4.49
C SER A 444 14.24 7.99 5.22
N VAL A 445 15.41 8.48 4.87
CA VAL A 445 16.62 8.29 5.67
C VAL A 445 16.41 8.89 7.05
N VAL A 446 16.75 8.12 8.09
CA VAL A 446 16.60 8.53 9.48
C VAL A 446 17.95 8.86 10.08
N PHE A 447 18.12 10.08 10.56
CA PHE A 447 19.26 10.46 11.38
C PHE A 447 18.85 10.56 12.85
N THR A 448 19.76 10.20 13.77
CA THR A 448 19.61 10.55 15.19
C THR A 448 20.68 11.57 15.57
N ASN A 449 20.51 12.28 16.70
CA ASN A 449 21.51 13.24 17.18
C ASN A 449 21.84 13.07 18.67
N ILE A 450 21.02 12.32 19.40
CA ILE A 450 21.25 11.94 20.81
C ILE A 450 21.22 10.43 20.90
N TYR A 451 22.27 9.83 21.47
CA TYR A 451 22.45 8.38 21.51
C TYR A 451 21.45 7.65 22.43
N ASN A 452 21.12 8.23 23.56
CA ASN A 452 20.28 7.64 24.59
C ASN A 452 19.22 8.64 25.09
N PRO A 453 18.27 9.07 24.24
CA PRO A 453 17.27 10.08 24.63
C PRO A 453 16.34 9.55 25.71
N ARG A 454 15.85 10.48 26.55
CA ARG A 454 14.77 10.27 27.53
C ARG A 454 13.88 11.48 27.55
N ALA A 455 12.56 11.29 27.44
CA ALA A 455 11.60 12.40 27.39
C ALA A 455 11.67 13.30 28.64
N ALA A 456 11.82 12.72 29.82
CA ALA A 456 11.88 13.44 31.09
C ALA A 456 13.25 14.09 31.37
N ILE A 457 14.27 13.87 30.56
CA ILE A 457 15.63 14.35 30.79
C ILE A 457 16.12 15.12 29.56
N ARG A 458 16.33 16.42 29.72
CA ARG A 458 16.88 17.25 28.65
C ARG A 458 18.34 16.85 28.41
N LYS A 459 18.67 16.46 27.15
CA LYS A 459 20.01 16.01 26.73
C LYS A 459 20.51 16.74 25.47
N MET A 460 19.98 17.92 25.18
CA MET A 460 20.36 18.69 23.98
C MET A 460 21.79 19.22 24.03
N ASP A 461 22.47 19.12 25.15
CA ASP A 461 23.90 19.35 25.36
C ASP A 461 24.77 18.13 25.04
N GLN A 462 24.17 16.94 24.81
CA GLN A 462 24.83 15.67 24.54
C GLN A 462 24.70 15.23 23.08
N ILE A 463 24.56 16.18 22.17
CA ILE A 463 24.52 15.90 20.72
C ILE A 463 25.85 15.25 20.31
N ARG A 464 25.77 14.11 19.60
CA ARG A 464 26.92 13.46 18.97
C ARG A 464 26.98 13.83 17.49
N PRO A 465 28.03 14.55 17.05
CA PRO A 465 28.16 14.94 15.65
C PRO A 465 28.20 13.74 14.72
N THR A 466 27.53 13.85 13.56
CA THR A 466 27.58 12.86 12.48
C THR A 466 28.09 13.57 11.23
N LEU A 467 29.09 12.96 10.57
CA LEU A 467 29.66 13.44 9.34
C LEU A 467 29.35 12.47 8.20
N VAL A 468 28.79 12.96 7.11
CA VAL A 468 28.66 12.23 5.86
C VAL A 468 29.57 12.90 4.84
N LYS A 469 30.65 12.20 4.47
CA LYS A 469 31.65 12.70 3.56
C LYS A 469 31.16 12.76 2.11
N SER A 470 31.90 13.44 1.28
CA SER A 470 31.55 13.74 -0.10
C SER A 470 31.24 12.49 -0.91
N HIS A 471 30.26 12.61 -1.82
CA HIS A 471 29.82 11.54 -2.74
C HIS A 471 29.23 10.29 -2.07
N ALA A 472 29.07 10.26 -0.74
CA ALA A 472 28.43 9.13 -0.07
C ALA A 472 26.96 9.00 -0.47
N THR A 473 26.50 7.75 -0.55
CA THR A 473 25.09 7.39 -0.84
C THR A 473 24.47 6.74 0.38
N LEU A 474 23.40 7.35 0.89
CA LEU A 474 22.56 6.79 1.94
C LEU A 474 21.29 6.22 1.29
N GLY A 475 21.14 4.91 1.28
CA GLY A 475 19.99 4.20 0.70
C GLY A 475 18.69 4.53 1.42
N ALA A 476 17.57 4.36 0.72
CA ALA A 476 16.24 4.64 1.25
C ALA A 476 16.01 3.96 2.61
N ASN A 477 15.39 4.71 3.55
CA ASN A 477 14.98 4.19 4.85
C ASN A 477 16.13 3.61 5.72
N CYS A 478 17.40 3.95 5.43
CA CYS A 478 18.49 3.58 6.32
C CYS A 478 18.48 4.48 7.56
N THR A 479 19.01 3.95 8.67
CA THR A 479 19.13 4.69 9.93
C THR A 479 20.60 4.94 10.24
N ILE A 480 20.97 6.20 10.44
CA ILE A 480 22.30 6.63 10.83
C ILE A 480 22.28 7.02 12.31
N VAL A 481 22.87 6.17 13.15
CA VAL A 481 22.99 6.44 14.58
C VAL A 481 24.04 7.55 14.78
N CYS A 482 23.74 8.51 15.62
CA CYS A 482 24.60 9.68 15.85
C CYS A 482 26.01 9.32 16.34
N GLY A 483 26.96 10.16 15.97
CA GLY A 483 28.36 10.01 16.37
C GLY A 483 29.20 9.14 15.45
N VAL A 484 28.73 8.91 14.21
CA VAL A 484 29.47 8.13 13.22
C VAL A 484 29.91 9.00 12.04
N THR A 485 30.97 8.58 11.37
CA THR A 485 31.44 9.10 10.10
C THR A 485 31.09 8.12 8.98
N ILE A 486 30.45 8.61 7.93
CA ILE A 486 30.24 7.86 6.69
C ILE A 486 31.32 8.32 5.70
N GLY A 487 32.13 7.39 5.22
CA GLY A 487 33.26 7.63 4.35
C GLY A 487 32.92 8.21 2.98
N GLU A 488 33.95 8.72 2.29
CA GLU A 488 33.81 9.24 0.94
C GLU A 488 33.44 8.12 -0.04
N TYR A 489 32.46 8.38 -0.94
CA TYR A 489 31.90 7.37 -1.85
C TYR A 489 31.34 6.11 -1.15
N ALA A 490 31.21 6.08 0.17
CA ALA A 490 30.61 4.96 0.86
C ALA A 490 29.14 4.77 0.42
N PHE A 491 28.71 3.53 0.34
CA PHE A 491 27.36 3.17 -0.05
C PHE A 491 26.63 2.43 1.09
N VAL A 492 25.71 3.11 1.74
CA VAL A 492 24.84 2.52 2.75
C VAL A 492 23.58 1.98 2.06
N GLY A 493 23.36 0.69 2.10
CA GLY A 493 22.21 0.06 1.46
C GLY A 493 20.88 0.44 2.11
N ALA A 494 19.80 0.31 1.35
CA ALA A 494 18.45 0.61 1.83
C ALA A 494 18.09 -0.21 3.08
N GLY A 495 17.46 0.44 4.07
CA GLY A 495 17.05 -0.20 5.33
C GLY A 495 18.19 -0.57 6.28
N ALA A 496 19.44 -0.25 5.98
CA ALA A 496 20.57 -0.55 6.85
C ALA A 496 20.58 0.34 8.11
N VAL A 497 21.05 -0.21 9.25
CA VAL A 497 21.20 0.54 10.51
C VAL A 497 22.68 0.69 10.83
N VAL A 498 23.23 1.90 10.56
CA VAL A 498 24.62 2.21 10.77
C VAL A 498 24.86 2.62 12.21
N THR A 499 25.68 1.86 12.92
CA THR A 499 26.00 2.05 14.35
C THR A 499 27.50 2.32 14.61
N ARG A 500 28.31 2.38 13.56
CA ARG A 500 29.78 2.62 13.60
C ARG A 500 30.20 3.37 12.35
N ASP A 501 31.42 3.88 12.37
CA ASP A 501 32.03 4.50 11.17
C ASP A 501 32.03 3.53 9.98
N VAL A 502 31.83 4.10 8.81
CA VAL A 502 31.84 3.40 7.53
C VAL A 502 33.07 3.92 6.75
N PRO A 503 33.99 3.03 6.35
CA PRO A 503 35.17 3.44 5.58
C PRO A 503 34.81 4.07 4.24
N ASP A 504 35.76 4.82 3.67
CA ASP A 504 35.63 5.35 2.32
C ASP A 504 35.44 4.17 1.33
N PHE A 505 34.55 4.34 0.34
CA PHE A 505 34.15 3.34 -0.66
C PHE A 505 33.48 2.05 -0.11
N ALA A 506 33.29 1.90 1.19
CA ALA A 506 32.68 0.70 1.73
C ALA A 506 31.19 0.57 1.35
N LEU A 507 30.80 -0.63 0.93
CA LEU A 507 29.40 -1.03 0.76
C LEU A 507 28.92 -1.73 2.05
N VAL A 508 27.96 -1.12 2.74
CA VAL A 508 27.42 -1.66 4.00
C VAL A 508 25.92 -1.96 3.91
N LEU A 509 25.51 -3.12 4.43
CA LEU A 509 24.11 -3.59 4.42
C LEU A 509 23.71 -4.15 5.78
N GLY A 510 22.41 -4.20 6.05
CA GLY A 510 21.79 -4.95 7.16
C GLY A 510 21.59 -4.16 8.45
N ASN A 511 21.06 -4.84 9.47
CA ASN A 511 20.80 -4.31 10.80
C ASN A 511 21.38 -5.26 11.89
N PRO A 512 22.47 -4.85 12.58
CA PRO A 512 23.29 -3.67 12.33
C PRO A 512 24.06 -3.77 11.02
N ALA A 513 24.37 -2.62 10.39
CA ALA A 513 25.08 -2.58 9.12
C ALA A 513 26.47 -3.24 9.22
N ARG A 514 26.81 -4.05 8.22
CA ARG A 514 28.10 -4.70 8.04
C ARG A 514 28.63 -4.43 6.66
N GLN A 515 29.94 -4.30 6.53
CA GLN A 515 30.58 -4.19 5.24
C GLN A 515 30.48 -5.53 4.50
N VAL A 516 30.00 -5.47 3.25
CA VAL A 516 29.77 -6.64 2.39
C VAL A 516 30.55 -6.54 1.08
N GLY A 517 31.39 -5.52 0.93
CA GLY A 517 32.22 -5.25 -0.23
C GLY A 517 32.54 -3.77 -0.34
N TRP A 518 32.85 -3.35 -1.55
CA TRP A 518 33.22 -1.99 -1.92
C TRP A 518 32.31 -1.45 -3.02
N ALA A 519 32.16 -0.16 -3.08
CA ALA A 519 31.37 0.55 -4.08
C ALA A 519 32.30 1.41 -4.98
N CYS A 520 32.04 1.37 -6.27
CA CYS A 520 32.70 2.22 -7.24
C CYS A 520 32.20 3.68 -7.14
N LYS A 521 32.98 4.63 -7.66
CA LYS A 521 32.54 6.03 -7.85
C LYS A 521 31.27 6.17 -8.68
N CYS A 522 30.95 5.21 -9.54
CA CYS A 522 29.69 5.17 -10.29
C CYS A 522 28.51 4.56 -9.51
N GLY A 523 28.73 4.04 -8.27
CA GLY A 523 27.73 3.44 -7.41
C GLY A 523 27.54 1.94 -7.59
N GLN A 524 28.25 1.28 -8.49
CA GLN A 524 28.22 -0.17 -8.66
C GLN A 524 29.07 -0.87 -7.60
N ARG A 525 28.67 -2.07 -7.19
CA ARG A 525 29.50 -2.94 -6.37
C ARG A 525 30.71 -3.41 -7.17
N LEU A 526 31.89 -3.37 -6.55
CA LEU A 526 33.11 -3.94 -7.12
C LEU A 526 33.05 -5.48 -7.10
N ASP A 527 33.76 -6.10 -8.05
CA ASP A 527 33.93 -7.56 -8.11
C ASP A 527 34.97 -8.06 -7.10
N GLU A 528 35.37 -9.34 -7.20
CA GLU A 528 36.33 -9.98 -6.30
C GLU A 528 37.76 -9.45 -6.47
N ASP A 529 38.05 -8.81 -7.59
CA ASP A 529 39.35 -8.18 -7.92
C ASP A 529 39.36 -6.67 -7.62
N ASP A 530 38.33 -6.15 -6.89
CA ASP A 530 38.11 -4.74 -6.57
C ASP A 530 37.98 -3.86 -7.83
N VAL A 531 37.50 -4.41 -8.94
CA VAL A 531 37.26 -3.71 -10.21
C VAL A 531 35.76 -3.49 -10.42
N CYS A 532 35.41 -2.35 -10.97
CA CYS A 532 34.02 -2.04 -11.31
C CYS A 532 33.62 -2.70 -12.65
N PRO A 533 32.62 -3.59 -12.66
CA PRO A 533 32.20 -4.30 -13.88
C PRO A 533 31.56 -3.35 -14.92
N SER A 534 31.13 -2.16 -14.51
CA SER A 534 30.45 -1.20 -15.40
C SER A 534 31.36 -0.16 -16.02
N CYS A 535 32.38 0.33 -15.29
CA CYS A 535 33.21 1.43 -15.77
C CYS A 535 34.72 1.15 -15.72
N GLY A 536 35.13 -0.04 -15.24
CA GLY A 536 36.53 -0.46 -15.17
C GLY A 536 37.37 0.24 -14.11
N TRP A 537 36.76 1.10 -13.24
CA TRP A 537 37.49 1.75 -12.14
C TRP A 537 37.90 0.71 -11.11
N MET A 538 39.13 0.81 -10.64
CA MET A 538 39.71 -0.09 -9.63
C MET A 538 39.96 0.68 -8.33
N LEU A 539 39.65 0.03 -7.20
CA LEU A 539 39.96 0.57 -5.89
C LEU A 539 41.44 0.36 -5.59
N GLU A 540 42.20 1.44 -5.54
CA GLU A 540 43.59 1.42 -5.05
C GLU A 540 43.53 1.21 -3.52
N GLN A 541 43.98 0.05 -3.05
CA GLN A 541 44.18 -0.17 -1.64
C GLN A 541 45.40 0.65 -1.23
N GLY A 542 45.15 1.77 -0.55
CA GLY A 542 46.24 2.55 0.05
C GLY A 542 46.95 1.71 1.11
N GLU A 543 48.29 1.76 1.12
CA GLU A 543 49.17 1.16 2.14
C GLU A 543 48.83 1.63 3.56
#